data_58df47b6f2cb6169d383857465cd2229
#
_entry.id   58df47b6f2cb6169d383857465cd2229
#
_cell.length_a   1.000
_cell.length_b   1.000
_cell.length_c   1.000
_cell.angle_alpha   90.00
_cell.angle_beta   90.00
_cell.angle_gamma   90.00
#
_symmetry.space_group_name_H-M   'P 1'
#
loop_
_entity.id
_entity.type
_entity.pdbx_description
1 polymer ?
#
loop_
_entity_poly.entity_id
_entity_poly.type
_entity_poly.pdbx_seq_one_letter_code
_entity_poly.pdbx_strand_id
1 'polypeptide(L)'
;MSKIDLTIHKEGLAHNIQKAKENNIIIPTIAQMQNPDLIPEKIKEKLTHTGLWDVDPVNLFRISWHNEAKESGGLYQKTPNYVEIPSSVSGVPCRILAMSGKWFPTGCHKVGASFGCLAPRLVTGQFDATYHHAVWPS
;
A
#
# COMPACT_ATOMS: atom_id res chain seq x y z
N MET A 1 -15.70 17.23 -4.83
CA MET A 1 -14.93 16.24 -4.03
C MET A 1 -15.35 16.40 -2.57
N SER A 2 -15.87 15.34 -1.95
CA SER A 2 -16.10 15.34 -0.50
C SER A 2 -14.77 15.46 0.22
N LYS A 3 -14.66 16.37 1.18
CA LYS A 3 -13.46 16.48 2.02
C LYS A 3 -13.36 15.20 2.87
N ILE A 4 -12.16 14.64 2.99
CA ILE A 4 -11.89 13.55 3.93
C ILE A 4 -12.11 14.10 5.34
N ASP A 5 -12.96 13.43 6.11
CA ASP A 5 -13.12 13.75 7.52
C ASP A 5 -11.89 13.27 8.30
N LEU A 6 -11.19 14.21 8.92
CA LEU A 6 -9.99 13.96 9.72
C LEU A 6 -10.25 14.20 11.22
N THR A 7 -11.50 14.18 11.65
CA THR A 7 -11.86 14.30 13.08
C THR A 7 -11.23 13.15 13.87
N ILE A 8 -10.51 13.48 14.93
CA ILE A 8 -9.85 12.47 15.77
C ILE A 8 -10.78 11.97 16.85
N HIS A 9 -11.03 10.67 16.84
CA HIS A 9 -11.77 9.94 17.87
C HIS A 9 -10.75 9.32 18.84
N LYS A 10 -10.51 10.01 19.97
CA LYS A 10 -9.38 9.71 20.87
C LYS A 10 -9.41 8.28 21.44
N GLU A 11 -10.57 7.77 21.79
CA GLU A 11 -10.74 6.43 22.36
C GLU A 11 -10.40 5.36 21.33
N GLY A 12 -11.01 5.40 20.13
CA GLY A 12 -10.72 4.46 19.03
C GLY A 12 -9.26 4.53 18.59
N LEU A 13 -8.67 5.73 18.55
CA LEU A 13 -7.25 5.89 18.24
C LEU A 13 -6.35 5.24 19.30
N ALA A 14 -6.68 5.38 20.58
CA ALA A 14 -5.93 4.74 21.66
C ALA A 14 -5.96 3.22 21.56
N HIS A 15 -7.13 2.62 21.26
CA HIS A 15 -7.28 1.20 21.02
C HIS A 15 -6.47 0.73 19.79
N ASN A 16 -6.54 1.48 18.69
CA ASN A 16 -5.76 1.15 17.48
C ASN A 16 -4.25 1.19 17.74
N ILE A 17 -3.76 2.20 18.48
CA ILE A 17 -2.34 2.28 18.86
C ILE A 17 -1.92 1.11 19.73
N GLN A 18 -2.75 0.73 20.69
CA GLN A 18 -2.49 -0.42 21.55
C GLN A 18 -2.41 -1.70 20.71
N LYS A 19 -3.40 -1.97 19.85
CA LYS A 19 -3.41 -3.13 18.98
C LYS A 19 -2.22 -3.17 18.02
N ALA A 20 -1.85 -2.05 17.45
CA ALA A 20 -0.67 -1.96 16.58
C ALA A 20 0.62 -2.33 17.33
N LYS A 21 0.78 -1.86 18.59
CA LYS A 21 1.94 -2.20 19.42
C LYS A 21 1.96 -3.68 19.80
N GLU A 22 0.84 -4.24 20.25
CA GLU A 22 0.72 -5.64 20.63
C GLU A 22 1.08 -6.61 19.49
N ASN A 23 0.77 -6.21 18.25
CA ASN A 23 0.96 -7.04 17.05
C ASN A 23 2.15 -6.59 16.19
N ASN A 24 2.98 -5.65 16.66
CA ASN A 24 4.11 -5.09 15.92
C ASN A 24 3.72 -4.58 14.52
N ILE A 25 2.53 -3.99 14.39
CA ILE A 25 2.02 -3.48 13.12
C ILE A 25 2.58 -2.06 12.90
N ILE A 26 3.24 -1.88 11.76
CA ILE A 26 3.72 -0.59 11.27
C ILE A 26 3.07 -0.37 9.90
N ILE A 27 2.46 0.79 9.70
CA ILE A 27 1.88 1.18 8.43
C ILE A 27 2.78 2.21 7.72
N PRO A 28 2.89 2.15 6.37
CA PRO A 28 3.65 3.13 5.62
C PRO A 28 2.98 4.51 5.66
N THR A 29 3.78 5.55 5.64
CA THR A 29 3.31 6.91 5.40
C THR A 29 3.08 7.15 3.91
N ILE A 30 2.25 8.15 3.56
CA ILE A 30 2.06 8.56 2.16
C ILE A 30 3.39 8.96 1.50
N ALA A 31 4.26 9.65 2.24
CA ALA A 31 5.59 10.03 1.74
C ALA A 31 6.45 8.81 1.37
N GLN A 32 6.43 7.75 2.19
CA GLN A 32 7.14 6.49 1.89
C GLN A 32 6.52 5.74 0.71
N MET A 33 5.21 5.81 0.52
CA MET A 33 4.53 5.20 -0.63
C MET A 33 4.86 5.95 -1.94
N GLN A 34 5.04 7.27 -1.88
CA GLN A 34 5.44 8.10 -3.01
C GLN A 34 6.93 8.00 -3.33
N ASN A 35 7.75 7.87 -2.31
CA ASN A 35 9.20 7.75 -2.42
C ASN A 35 9.72 6.59 -1.55
N PRO A 36 9.91 5.40 -2.13
CA PRO A 36 10.40 4.22 -1.42
C PRO A 36 11.79 4.37 -0.79
N ASP A 37 12.60 5.36 -1.21
CA ASP A 37 13.90 5.64 -0.59
C ASP A 37 13.76 6.07 0.88
N LEU A 38 12.59 6.58 1.26
CA LEU A 38 12.27 6.96 2.64
C LEU A 38 11.89 5.77 3.54
N ILE A 39 11.78 4.57 2.99
CA ILE A 39 11.48 3.35 3.76
C ILE A 39 12.76 2.91 4.49
N PRO A 40 12.69 2.68 5.83
CA PRO A 40 13.84 2.24 6.59
C PRO A 40 14.43 0.93 6.05
N GLU A 41 15.77 0.84 6.00
CA GLU A 41 16.47 -0.36 5.49
C GLU A 41 16.04 -1.65 6.20
N LYS A 42 15.79 -1.60 7.51
CA LYS A 42 15.27 -2.74 8.29
C LYS A 42 13.94 -3.28 7.72
N ILE A 43 13.08 -2.41 7.21
CA ILE A 43 11.81 -2.82 6.57
C ILE A 43 12.11 -3.43 5.19
N LYS A 44 12.98 -2.82 4.40
CA LYS A 44 13.39 -3.34 3.10
C LYS A 44 14.03 -4.73 3.23
N GLU A 45 14.92 -4.91 4.20
CA GLU A 45 15.53 -6.21 4.49
C GLU A 45 14.46 -7.27 4.82
N LYS A 46 13.51 -6.96 5.70
CA LYS A 46 12.42 -7.88 6.02
C LYS A 46 11.59 -8.23 4.79
N LEU A 47 11.33 -7.27 3.90
CA LEU A 47 10.57 -7.48 2.66
C LEU A 47 11.26 -8.46 1.70
N THR A 48 12.59 -8.58 1.70
CA THR A 48 13.30 -9.57 0.84
C THR A 48 12.94 -11.01 1.20
N HIS A 49 12.52 -11.25 2.44
CA HIS A 49 12.13 -12.57 2.97
C HIS A 49 10.61 -12.79 3.05
N THR A 50 9.82 -11.75 2.75
CA THR A 50 8.35 -11.80 2.82
C THR A 50 7.77 -11.94 1.42
N GLY A 51 6.95 -12.96 1.19
CA GLY A 51 6.24 -13.18 -0.08
C GLY A 51 5.06 -12.22 -0.26
N LEU A 52 4.62 -12.03 -1.51
CA LEU A 52 3.48 -11.13 -1.82
C LEU A 52 2.15 -11.60 -1.18
N TRP A 53 2.04 -12.90 -0.86
CA TRP A 53 0.85 -13.52 -0.30
C TRP A 53 0.95 -13.76 1.21
N ASP A 54 2.09 -13.43 1.83
CA ASP A 54 2.25 -13.61 3.26
C ASP A 54 1.41 -12.57 4.02
N VAL A 55 0.70 -13.04 5.04
CA VAL A 55 -0.08 -12.17 5.93
C VAL A 55 0.87 -11.54 6.95
N ASP A 56 1.67 -10.60 6.47
CA ASP A 56 2.62 -9.83 7.29
C ASP A 56 2.37 -8.32 7.08
N PRO A 57 2.20 -7.53 8.15
CA PRO A 57 2.00 -6.09 8.05
C PRO A 57 3.07 -5.35 7.24
N VAL A 58 4.30 -5.88 7.17
CA VAL A 58 5.38 -5.29 6.36
C VAL A 58 5.03 -5.24 4.87
N ASN A 59 4.16 -6.13 4.39
CA ASN A 59 3.67 -6.12 3.01
C ASN A 59 2.91 -4.84 2.64
N LEU A 60 2.40 -4.08 3.63
CA LEU A 60 1.77 -2.78 3.37
C LEU A 60 2.75 -1.78 2.73
N PHE A 61 4.05 -1.92 3.00
CA PHE A 61 5.09 -1.09 2.37
C PHE A 61 5.27 -1.40 0.88
N ARG A 62 4.77 -2.53 0.38
CA ARG A 62 4.71 -2.85 -1.06
C ARG A 62 3.53 -2.22 -1.79
N ILE A 63 2.70 -1.42 -1.14
CA ILE A 63 1.62 -0.67 -1.79
C ILE A 63 2.26 0.52 -2.53
N SER A 64 2.89 0.22 -3.65
CA SER A 64 3.64 1.15 -4.49
C SER A 64 3.70 0.64 -5.92
N TRP A 65 3.66 1.55 -6.90
CA TRP A 65 3.88 1.23 -8.32
C TRP A 65 5.35 0.96 -8.65
N HIS A 66 6.26 1.18 -7.69
CA HIS A 66 7.70 0.98 -7.86
C HIS A 66 8.17 -0.43 -7.49
N ASN A 67 7.28 -1.30 -7.04
CA ASN A 67 7.66 -2.66 -6.67
C ASN A 67 8.12 -3.48 -7.87
N GLU A 68 9.02 -4.41 -7.62
CA GLU A 68 9.46 -5.42 -8.56
C GLU A 68 9.30 -6.83 -8.01
N ALA A 69 9.47 -7.82 -8.89
CA ALA A 69 9.43 -9.22 -8.52
C ALA A 69 10.51 -9.55 -7.48
N LYS A 70 10.22 -10.49 -6.57
CA LYS A 70 11.20 -10.99 -5.61
C LYS A 70 12.43 -11.59 -6.32
N GLU A 71 12.22 -12.24 -7.46
CA GLU A 71 13.25 -12.82 -8.31
C GLU A 71 14.18 -11.75 -8.93
N SER A 72 13.72 -10.50 -9.01
CA SER A 72 14.50 -9.34 -9.47
C SER A 72 15.09 -8.52 -8.31
N GLY A 73 15.02 -9.04 -7.08
CA GLY A 73 15.49 -8.35 -5.88
C GLY A 73 14.38 -8.02 -4.86
N GLY A 74 13.14 -8.00 -5.29
CA GLY A 74 11.96 -7.87 -4.43
C GLY A 74 11.75 -6.50 -3.80
N LEU A 75 12.51 -5.49 -4.24
CA LEU A 75 12.49 -4.15 -3.71
C LEU A 75 11.97 -3.15 -4.74
N TYR A 76 12.33 -1.90 -4.55
CA TYR A 76 11.80 -0.78 -5.32
C TYR A 76 12.72 -0.38 -6.45
N GLN A 77 12.17 -0.15 -7.62
CA GLN A 77 12.89 0.44 -8.74
C GLN A 77 12.58 1.94 -8.87
N LYS A 78 13.46 2.66 -9.57
CA LYS A 78 13.33 4.13 -9.72
C LYS A 78 12.09 4.54 -10.51
N THR A 79 11.70 3.74 -11.50
CA THR A 79 10.54 4.01 -12.35
C THR A 79 9.37 3.13 -11.94
N PRO A 80 8.13 3.65 -12.01
CA PRO A 80 6.94 2.83 -11.80
C PRO A 80 6.87 1.67 -12.82
N ASN A 81 6.25 0.55 -12.41
CA ASN A 81 5.98 -0.57 -13.29
C ASN A 81 4.88 -0.21 -14.30
N TYR A 82 5.23 -0.08 -15.56
CA TYR A 82 4.27 0.14 -16.63
C TYR A 82 4.73 -0.50 -17.94
N VAL A 83 3.77 -0.71 -18.82
CA VAL A 83 4.00 -1.06 -20.23
C VAL A 83 3.50 0.12 -21.08
N GLU A 84 4.34 0.64 -21.95
CA GLU A 84 3.93 1.66 -22.92
C GLU A 84 3.36 0.96 -24.16
N ILE A 85 2.14 1.33 -24.54
CA ILE A 85 1.50 0.83 -25.75
C ILE A 85 1.87 1.80 -26.88
N PRO A 86 2.66 1.38 -27.88
CA PRO A 86 3.11 2.27 -28.96
C PRO A 86 1.93 2.73 -29.81
N SER A 87 2.05 3.91 -30.39
CA SER A 87 1.03 4.50 -31.27
C SER A 87 0.78 3.66 -32.53
N SER A 88 1.77 2.88 -32.99
CA SER A 88 1.60 1.89 -34.07
C SER A 88 0.61 0.77 -33.75
N VAL A 89 0.42 0.48 -32.46
CA VAL A 89 -0.57 -0.53 -31.98
C VAL A 89 -1.88 0.12 -31.60
N SER A 90 -1.81 1.27 -30.89
CA SER A 90 -3.02 1.96 -30.40
C SER A 90 -3.76 2.76 -31.47
N GLY A 91 -3.09 3.15 -32.56
CA GLY A 91 -3.66 3.99 -33.61
C GLY A 91 -3.87 5.46 -33.21
N VAL A 92 -3.45 5.87 -32.00
CA VAL A 92 -3.62 7.23 -31.50
C VAL A 92 -2.27 7.91 -31.21
N PRO A 93 -2.16 9.26 -31.41
CA PRO A 93 -0.89 9.96 -31.28
C PRO A 93 -0.51 10.31 -29.82
N CYS A 94 -1.23 9.77 -28.82
CA CYS A 94 -0.92 9.98 -27.42
C CYS A 94 -0.13 8.80 -26.84
N ARG A 95 0.64 9.06 -25.77
CA ARG A 95 1.28 8.00 -24.99
C ARG A 95 0.25 7.30 -24.11
N ILE A 96 0.16 5.99 -24.22
CA ILE A 96 -0.70 5.15 -23.38
C ILE A 96 0.21 4.34 -22.47
N LEU A 97 0.10 4.54 -21.15
CA LEU A 97 0.86 3.82 -20.14
C LEU A 97 -0.07 2.88 -19.38
N ALA A 98 0.13 1.58 -19.51
CA ALA A 98 -0.59 0.56 -18.76
C ALA A 98 0.20 0.23 -17.48
N MET A 99 -0.29 0.67 -16.33
CA MET A 99 0.37 0.42 -15.04
C MET A 99 0.24 -1.05 -14.63
N SER A 100 1.37 -1.66 -14.25
CA SER A 100 1.41 -3.06 -13.80
C SER A 100 1.29 -3.15 -12.28
N GLY A 101 0.17 -3.68 -11.81
CA GLY A 101 -0.07 -3.93 -10.38
C GLY A 101 0.33 -5.32 -9.88
N LYS A 102 1.05 -6.10 -10.70
CA LYS A 102 1.40 -7.50 -10.42
C LYS A 102 2.22 -7.67 -9.13
N TRP A 103 3.02 -6.67 -8.77
CA TRP A 103 3.94 -6.73 -7.63
C TRP A 103 3.42 -6.07 -6.35
N PHE A 104 2.16 -5.67 -6.34
CA PHE A 104 1.46 -5.32 -5.11
C PHE A 104 1.25 -6.57 -4.23
N PRO A 105 1.06 -6.42 -2.91
CA PRO A 105 0.60 -7.52 -2.07
C PRO A 105 -0.62 -8.20 -2.69
N THR A 106 -0.69 -9.53 -2.62
CA THR A 106 -1.72 -10.36 -3.28
C THR A 106 -1.73 -10.29 -4.81
N GLY A 107 -0.71 -9.72 -5.43
CA GLY A 107 -0.61 -9.60 -6.89
C GLY A 107 -1.62 -8.65 -7.54
N CYS A 108 -2.26 -7.76 -6.76
CA CYS A 108 -3.30 -6.87 -7.25
C CYS A 108 -3.23 -5.47 -6.63
N HIS A 109 -3.32 -4.43 -7.47
CA HIS A 109 -3.33 -3.04 -7.03
C HIS A 109 -4.55 -2.65 -6.18
N LYS A 110 -5.62 -3.46 -6.17
CA LYS A 110 -6.83 -3.22 -5.36
C LYS A 110 -6.54 -3.11 -3.86
N VAL A 111 -5.48 -3.78 -3.38
CA VAL A 111 -5.03 -3.63 -1.98
C VAL A 111 -4.69 -2.19 -1.64
N GLY A 112 -4.15 -1.42 -2.59
CA GLY A 112 -3.87 0.00 -2.41
C GLY A 112 -5.12 0.85 -2.21
N ALA A 113 -6.18 0.57 -2.97
CA ALA A 113 -7.47 1.26 -2.80
C ALA A 113 -8.09 0.95 -1.43
N SER A 114 -8.10 -0.33 -1.02
CA SER A 114 -8.59 -0.74 0.31
C SER A 114 -7.79 -0.10 1.44
N PHE A 115 -6.47 -0.10 1.34
CA PHE A 115 -5.59 0.58 2.30
C PHE A 115 -5.87 2.09 2.36
N GLY A 116 -6.00 2.75 1.20
CA GLY A 116 -6.28 4.18 1.12
C GLY A 116 -7.63 4.59 1.75
N CYS A 117 -8.62 3.70 1.73
CA CYS A 117 -9.89 3.92 2.40
C CYS A 117 -9.82 3.66 3.91
N LEU A 118 -9.05 2.66 4.35
CA LEU A 118 -9.03 2.22 5.74
C LEU A 118 -8.02 2.99 6.59
N ALA A 119 -6.81 3.25 6.07
CA ALA A 119 -5.73 3.85 6.85
C ALA A 119 -6.10 5.22 7.47
N PRO A 120 -6.74 6.17 6.74
CA PRO A 120 -7.17 7.43 7.35
C PRO A 120 -8.12 7.23 8.53
N ARG A 121 -9.02 6.26 8.46
CA ARG A 121 -9.98 5.94 9.52
C ARG A 121 -9.33 5.28 10.72
N LEU A 122 -8.30 4.45 10.50
CA LEU A 122 -7.49 3.85 11.57
C LEU A 122 -6.70 4.90 12.33
N VAL A 123 -6.01 5.80 11.62
CA VAL A 123 -5.15 6.82 12.25
C VAL A 123 -5.91 7.99 12.87
N THR A 124 -7.19 8.11 12.58
CA THR A 124 -8.10 9.06 13.25
C THR A 124 -8.94 8.43 14.35
N GLY A 125 -8.91 7.10 14.50
CA GLY A 125 -9.73 6.36 15.45
C GLY A 125 -11.20 6.22 15.05
N GLN A 126 -11.58 6.63 13.82
CA GLN A 126 -12.95 6.48 13.29
C GLN A 126 -13.28 5.02 12.98
N PHE A 127 -12.26 4.20 12.70
CA PHE A 127 -12.36 2.75 12.63
C PHE A 127 -11.57 2.18 13.81
N ASP A 128 -12.28 1.59 14.76
CA ASP A 128 -11.69 0.92 15.91
C ASP A 128 -11.49 -0.56 15.58
N ALA A 129 -10.23 -0.98 15.45
CA ALA A 129 -9.87 -2.33 15.07
C ALA A 129 -10.20 -3.40 16.16
N THR A 130 -10.67 -2.98 17.34
CA THR A 130 -11.05 -3.92 18.42
C THR A 130 -12.41 -4.54 18.19
N TYR A 131 -13.32 -3.86 17.46
CA TYR A 131 -14.69 -4.35 17.25
C TYR A 131 -15.28 -4.07 15.85
N HIS A 132 -14.74 -3.13 15.08
CA HIS A 132 -15.20 -2.90 13.71
C HIS A 132 -14.66 -3.93 12.74
N HIS A 133 -15.47 -4.30 11.75
CA HIS A 133 -15.06 -5.14 10.62
C HIS A 133 -15.15 -4.35 9.32
N ALA A 134 -14.08 -4.39 8.53
CA ALA A 134 -14.09 -3.81 7.19
C ALA A 134 -14.60 -4.86 6.18
N VAL A 135 -15.64 -4.53 5.43
CA VAL A 135 -16.20 -5.40 4.38
C VAL A 135 -16.07 -4.68 3.04
N TRP A 136 -15.53 -5.38 2.07
CA TRP A 136 -15.33 -4.88 0.72
C TRP A 136 -16.16 -5.68 -0.27
N PRO A 137 -16.96 -5.01 -1.13
CA PRO A 137 -17.63 -5.71 -2.21
C PRO A 137 -16.59 -6.22 -3.22
N SER A 138 -16.77 -7.43 -3.72
CA SER A 138 -15.94 -8.03 -4.77
C SER A 138 -16.49 -7.71 -6.16
#